data_13c73c40cd7580e72fac59f5231bb4eb
#
_entry.id   13c73c40cd7580e72fac59f5231bb4eb
#
_cell.length_a   1.000
_cell.length_b   1.000
_cell.length_c   1.000
_cell.angle_alpha   90.00
_cell.angle_beta   90.00
_cell.angle_gamma   90.00
#
_symmetry.space_group_name_H-M   'P 1'
#
loop_
_entity.id
_entity.type
_entity.pdbx_description
1 polymer ?
#
loop_
_entity_poly.entity_id
_entity_poly.type
_entity_poly.pdbx_seq_one_letter_code
_entity_poly.pdbx_strand_id
1 'polypeptide(L)' 'MLKFKGYCAENRIKQVEIAEILKLTVQSVNKKLNGKEPFTLEQVKTLCVHYGISADDYFV' A
#
# COMPACT_ATOMS: atom_id res chain seq x y z
N MET A 1 0.52 -11.72 -4.69
CA MET A 1 1.24 -10.47 -4.39
C MET A 1 0.51 -9.29 -5.03
N LEU A 2 0.35 -8.22 -4.29
CA LEU A 2 -0.38 -7.06 -4.81
C LEU A 2 0.42 -6.30 -5.87
N LYS A 3 -0.27 -5.82 -6.88
CA LYS A 3 0.33 -4.95 -7.89
C LYS A 3 0.89 -3.67 -7.27
N PHE A 4 0.29 -3.21 -6.18
CA PHE A 4 0.77 -2.03 -5.46
C PHE A 4 2.19 -2.22 -4.93
N LYS A 5 2.57 -3.45 -4.57
CA LYS A 5 3.95 -3.72 -4.15
C LYS A 5 4.94 -3.40 -5.26
N GLY A 6 4.59 -3.76 -6.51
CA GLY A 6 5.41 -3.41 -7.67
C GLY A 6 5.49 -1.90 -7.89
N TYR A 7 4.37 -1.21 -7.71
CA TYR A 7 4.33 0.25 -7.80
C TYR A 7 5.30 0.88 -6.79
N CYS A 8 5.29 0.37 -5.55
CA CYS A 8 6.20 0.87 -4.53
C CYS A 8 7.66 0.66 -4.91
N ALA A 9 7.98 -0.52 -5.45
CA ALA A 9 9.35 -0.82 -5.87
C ALA A 9 9.81 0.09 -7.01
N GLU A 10 8.95 0.30 -8.00
CA GLU A 10 9.28 1.17 -9.13
C GLU A 10 9.48 2.63 -8.73
N ASN A 11 8.73 3.09 -7.74
CA ASN A 11 8.76 4.48 -7.30
C ASN A 11 9.62 4.69 -6.06
N ARG A 12 10.34 3.66 -5.64
CA ARG A 12 11.22 3.71 -4.46
C ARG A 12 10.50 4.14 -3.19
N ILE A 13 9.26 3.69 -3.03
CA ILE A 13 8.46 3.96 -1.85
C ILE A 13 8.81 2.93 -0.80
N LYS A 14 9.25 3.39 0.37
CA LYS A 14 9.63 2.50 1.46
C LYS A 14 8.43 2.14 2.32
N GLN A 15 8.49 0.95 2.95
CA GLN A 15 7.41 0.51 3.83
C GLN A 15 7.17 1.47 5.00
N VAL A 16 8.22 2.09 5.50
CA VAL A 16 8.10 3.08 6.59
C VAL A 16 7.25 4.27 6.16
N GLU A 17 7.35 4.69 4.90
CA GLU A 17 6.54 5.78 4.37
C GLU A 17 5.05 5.41 4.39
N ILE A 18 4.72 4.21 3.93
CA ILE A 18 3.33 3.73 3.93
C ILE A 18 2.83 3.58 5.35
N ALA A 19 3.67 3.08 6.26
CA ALA A 19 3.32 2.94 7.66
C ALA A 19 2.96 4.31 8.28
N GLU A 20 3.68 5.34 7.95
CA GLU A 20 3.39 6.70 8.43
C GLU A 20 2.08 7.22 7.86
N ILE A 21 1.84 7.01 6.56
CA ILE A 21 0.61 7.46 5.90
C ILE A 21 -0.62 6.79 6.52
N LEU A 22 -0.53 5.49 6.77
CA LEU A 22 -1.66 4.70 7.29
C LEU A 22 -1.68 4.59 8.81
N LYS A 23 -0.66 5.13 9.48
CA LYS A 23 -0.52 5.04 10.95
C LYS A 23 -0.48 3.58 11.42
N LEU A 24 0.30 2.78 10.71
CA LEU A 24 0.51 1.36 10.99
C LEU A 24 1.98 1.12 11.32
N THR A 25 2.27 -0.08 11.82
CA THR A 25 3.66 -0.52 11.97
C THR A 25 4.20 -0.98 10.63
N VAL A 26 5.53 -0.95 10.49
CA VAL A 26 6.19 -1.46 9.27
C VAL A 26 5.89 -2.94 9.06
N GLN A 27 5.81 -3.72 10.15
CA GLN A 27 5.47 -5.14 10.09
C GLN A 27 4.09 -5.36 9.49
N SER A 28 3.12 -4.54 9.90
CA SER A 28 1.76 -4.62 9.38
C SER A 28 1.73 -4.28 7.89
N VAL A 29 2.45 -3.24 7.48
CA VAL A 29 2.55 -2.85 6.07
C VAL A 29 3.18 -3.99 5.25
N ASN A 30 4.23 -4.60 5.77
CA ASN A 30 4.90 -5.72 5.09
C ASN A 30 3.92 -6.86 4.82
N LYS A 31 3.13 -7.24 5.82
CA LYS A 31 2.13 -8.31 5.67
C LYS A 31 1.09 -7.96 4.62
N LYS A 32 0.63 -6.71 4.61
CA LYS A 32 -0.39 -6.27 3.65
C LYS A 32 0.17 -6.25 2.22
N LEU A 33 1.39 -5.78 2.04
CA LEU A 33 2.01 -5.75 0.71
C LEU A 33 2.27 -7.15 0.17
N ASN A 34 2.53 -8.12 1.04
CA ASN A 34 2.78 -9.49 0.64
C ASN A 34 1.50 -10.34 0.55
N GLY A 35 0.34 -9.72 0.74
CA GLY A 35 -0.93 -10.40 0.60
C GLY A 35 -1.32 -11.28 1.78
N LYS A 36 -0.60 -11.21 2.90
CA LYS A 36 -0.92 -11.98 4.10
C LYS A 36 -2.09 -11.38 4.87
N GLU A 37 -2.28 -10.07 4.77
CA GLU A 37 -3.42 -9.37 5.34
C GLU A 37 -3.99 -8.44 4.27
N PRO A 38 -5.32 -8.28 4.19
CA PRO A 38 -5.89 -7.35 3.21
C PRO A 38 -5.75 -5.91 3.65
N PHE A 39 -5.64 -4.99 2.69
CA PHE A 39 -5.84 -3.58 2.97
C PHE A 39 -7.33 -3.33 3.15
N THR A 40 -7.69 -2.47 4.10
CA THR A 40 -9.09 -2.05 4.23
C THR A 40 -9.43 -1.08 3.11
N LEU A 41 -10.73 -0.93 2.82
CA LEU A 41 -11.18 -0.01 1.80
C LEU A 41 -10.69 1.42 2.09
N GLU A 42 -10.74 1.83 3.34
CA GLU A 42 -10.28 3.16 3.74
C GLU A 42 -8.78 3.34 3.50
N GLN A 43 -7.99 2.30 3.81
CA GLN A 43 -6.55 2.34 3.56
C GLN A 43 -6.25 2.44 2.07
N VAL A 44 -6.97 1.68 1.24
CA VAL A 44 -6.82 1.74 -0.21
C VAL A 44 -7.12 3.15 -0.72
N LYS A 45 -8.21 3.76 -0.26
CA LYS A 45 -8.57 5.13 -0.64
C LYS A 45 -7.48 6.11 -0.26
N THR A 46 -6.96 6.00 0.97
CA THR A 46 -5.92 6.90 1.45
C THR A 46 -4.68 6.83 0.57
N LEU A 47 -4.23 5.62 0.24
CA LEU A 47 -3.05 5.44 -0.60
C LEU A 47 -3.28 5.92 -2.03
N CYS A 48 -4.45 5.65 -2.60
CA CYS A 48 -4.78 6.08 -3.95
C CYS A 48 -4.81 7.59 -4.07
N VAL A 49 -5.39 8.27 -3.10
CA VAL A 49 -5.43 9.74 -3.08
C VAL A 49 -4.03 10.30 -2.88
N HIS A 50 -3.27 9.72 -1.97
CA HIS A 50 -1.92 10.21 -1.66
C HIS A 50 -0.98 10.13 -2.88
N TYR A 51 -1.04 9.03 -3.63
CA TYR A 51 -0.16 8.80 -4.77
C TYR A 51 -0.79 9.14 -6.12
N GLY A 52 -2.06 9.52 -6.15
CA GLY A 52 -2.75 9.85 -7.39
C GLY A 52 -2.93 8.66 -8.31
N ILE A 53 -3.20 7.47 -7.77
CA ILE A 53 -3.35 6.24 -8.53
C ILE A 53 -4.76 5.67 -8.37
N SER A 54 -5.12 4.75 -9.26
CA SER A 54 -6.43 4.09 -9.24
C SER A 54 -6.36 2.78 -8.46
N ALA A 55 -7.36 2.54 -7.62
CA ALA A 55 -7.48 1.27 -6.89
C ALA A 55 -7.65 0.09 -7.86
N ASP A 56 -8.34 0.30 -8.96
CA ASP A 56 -8.56 -0.77 -9.95
C ASP A 56 -7.25 -1.24 -10.58
N ASP A 57 -6.28 -0.37 -10.70
CA ASP A 57 -4.99 -0.70 -11.32
C ASP A 57 -4.05 -1.45 -10.36
N TYR A 58 -4.14 -1.19 -9.07
CA TYR A 58 -3.13 -1.67 -8.12
C TYR A 58 -3.66 -2.54 -6.99
N PHE A 59 -4.95 -2.51 -6.72
CA PHE A 59 -5.52 -3.22 -5.57
C PHE A 59 -6.59 -4.27 -5.95
N VAL A 60 -6.76 -4.52 -7.22
CA VAL A 60 -7.71 -5.54 -7.69
C VAL A 60 -6.99 -6.75 -8.23
#